data_2b836272cba9d96bbc2a6921a0cbcde3
#
_entry.id   2b836272cba9d96bbc2a6921a0cbcde3
#
_cell.length_a   1.000
_cell.length_b   1.000
_cell.length_c   1.000
_cell.angle_alpha   90.00
_cell.angle_beta   90.00
_cell.angle_gamma   90.00
#
_symmetry.space_group_name_H-M   'P 1'
#
loop_
_entity.id
_entity.type
_entity.pdbx_description
1 polymer ?
#
loop_
_entity_poly.entity_id
_entity_poly.type
_entity_poly.pdbx_seq_one_letter_code
_entity_poly.pdbx_strand_id
1 'polypeptide(L)'
;MARRRKNKNKAIGDEEAEITDFKSLLRKQGYSLAGRHSAVKTCMWLRRSIKDEGECYKSVFYGITSHRCLQMTPTLMCNQKCLHCWRPTEVDVPMPVGWDSPVEIVGSSIESQRKLISGFGGSAPLERWKEGNDPKHVAISLSGEPTLFPHLHELVDEFKEQDFTTFVVSNGTVPEMMAKINPAQLYMSLDAPDRETYEKVCLPNSPKLWDNILKSLEILKSKETRTVIRITLIKGVNMFYPEAYASLIKIAEPDYIEVKAYMHLGFSRKRLPREAMPSHDEVMEFSEELAKHLGYKVASDVEVSRVVLLSKDGCVTHLV
;
A
#
# COMPACT_ATOMS: atom_id res chain seq x y z
N MET A 1 -28.57 30.03 -26.50
CA MET A 1 -27.92 28.71 -26.69
C MET A 1 -26.38 28.77 -26.85
N ALA A 2 -25.79 29.78 -27.48
CA ALA A 2 -24.34 29.88 -27.71
C ALA A 2 -23.47 30.07 -26.44
N ARG A 3 -23.92 30.77 -25.39
CA ARG A 3 -23.21 31.00 -24.15
C ARG A 3 -23.07 29.72 -23.30
N ARG A 4 -24.05 28.78 -23.34
CA ARG A 4 -23.99 27.49 -22.62
C ARG A 4 -23.01 26.49 -23.28
N ARG A 5 -22.83 26.55 -24.60
CA ARG A 5 -21.85 25.72 -25.32
C ARG A 5 -20.41 26.17 -25.08
N LYS A 6 -20.15 27.51 -25.03
CA LYS A 6 -18.78 28.04 -24.74
C LYS A 6 -18.33 27.69 -23.32
N ASN A 7 -19.19 27.71 -22.31
CA ASN A 7 -18.82 27.32 -20.94
C ASN A 7 -18.54 25.82 -20.79
N LYS A 8 -19.31 24.95 -21.51
CA LYS A 8 -19.02 23.49 -21.49
C LYS A 8 -17.68 23.17 -22.16
N ASN A 9 -17.34 23.79 -23.27
CA ASN A 9 -16.10 23.52 -23.98
C ASN A 9 -14.88 24.09 -23.20
N LYS A 10 -15.01 25.16 -22.42
CA LYS A 10 -13.97 25.67 -21.55
C LYS A 10 -13.72 24.75 -20.36
N ALA A 11 -14.78 24.24 -19.71
CA ALA A 11 -14.66 23.28 -18.60
C ALA A 11 -14.02 21.95 -19.05
N ILE A 12 -14.37 21.44 -20.23
CA ILE A 12 -13.76 20.22 -20.80
C ILE A 12 -12.26 20.44 -21.12
N GLY A 13 -11.89 21.58 -21.66
CA GLY A 13 -10.49 21.91 -21.94
C GLY A 13 -9.64 22.09 -20.68
N ASP A 14 -10.20 22.64 -19.61
CA ASP A 14 -9.54 22.80 -18.32
C ASP A 14 -9.35 21.42 -17.62
N GLU A 15 -10.35 20.53 -17.67
CA GLU A 15 -10.24 19.14 -17.15
C GLU A 15 -9.20 18.31 -17.93
N GLU A 16 -9.17 18.39 -19.26
CA GLU A 16 -8.17 17.67 -20.08
C GLU A 16 -6.74 18.19 -19.80
N ALA A 17 -6.57 19.49 -19.55
CA ALA A 17 -5.30 20.07 -19.17
C ALA A 17 -4.83 19.60 -17.78
N GLU A 18 -5.72 19.57 -16.80
CA GLU A 18 -5.41 19.06 -15.44
C GLU A 18 -5.08 17.57 -15.45
N ILE A 19 -5.82 16.75 -16.19
CA ILE A 19 -5.54 15.31 -16.35
C ILE A 19 -4.17 15.10 -17.02
N THR A 20 -3.83 15.91 -18.00
CA THR A 20 -2.55 15.83 -18.70
C THR A 20 -1.39 16.19 -17.78
N ASP A 21 -1.55 17.21 -16.94
CA ASP A 21 -0.53 17.63 -15.96
C ASP A 21 -0.36 16.56 -14.87
N PHE A 22 -1.43 16.00 -14.36
CA PHE A 22 -1.39 14.89 -13.37
C PHE A 22 -0.68 13.64 -13.93
N LYS A 23 -0.99 13.20 -15.15
CA LYS A 23 -0.30 12.09 -15.80
C LYS A 23 1.19 12.38 -16.03
N SER A 24 1.53 13.60 -16.39
CA SER A 24 2.92 14.07 -16.54
C SER A 24 3.67 14.01 -15.20
N LEU A 25 3.04 14.46 -14.11
CA LEU A 25 3.59 14.39 -12.76
C LEU A 25 3.89 12.94 -12.34
N LEU A 26 2.96 12.02 -12.58
CA LEU A 26 3.15 10.60 -12.28
C LEU A 26 4.33 10.01 -13.06
N ARG A 27 4.43 10.28 -14.36
CA ARG A 27 5.56 9.82 -15.19
C ARG A 27 6.90 10.33 -14.68
N LYS A 28 6.99 11.62 -14.31
CA LYS A 28 8.19 12.22 -13.69
C LYS A 28 8.56 11.54 -12.37
N GLN A 29 7.59 11.01 -11.65
CA GLN A 29 7.80 10.23 -10.43
C GLN A 29 8.12 8.75 -10.70
N GLY A 30 8.23 8.32 -11.95
CA GLY A 30 8.58 6.96 -12.34
C GLY A 30 7.42 5.95 -12.32
N TYR A 31 6.16 6.45 -12.39
CA TYR A 31 5.02 5.58 -12.63
C TYR A 31 4.89 5.25 -14.12
N SER A 32 4.48 4.01 -14.42
CA SER A 32 3.89 3.62 -15.68
C SER A 32 2.39 3.51 -15.52
N LEU A 33 1.62 4.21 -16.33
CA LEU A 33 0.18 4.09 -16.32
C LEU A 33 -0.22 2.77 -17.00
N ALA A 34 -1.08 2.01 -16.34
CA ALA A 34 -1.63 0.75 -16.81
C ALA A 34 -3.14 0.97 -17.05
N GLY A 35 -3.51 1.17 -18.31
CA GLY A 35 -4.87 1.56 -18.65
C GLY A 35 -5.22 3.02 -18.29
N ARG A 36 -6.48 3.26 -17.98
CA ARG A 36 -7.05 4.61 -17.76
C ARG A 36 -6.79 5.17 -16.36
N HIS A 37 -6.80 4.32 -15.33
CA HIS A 37 -6.79 4.73 -13.91
C HIS A 37 -5.83 3.92 -13.03
N SER A 38 -5.24 2.86 -13.56
CA SER A 38 -4.28 2.01 -12.85
C SER A 38 -2.85 2.47 -13.09
N ALA A 39 -1.94 2.10 -12.20
CA ALA A 39 -0.53 2.45 -12.34
C ALA A 39 0.39 1.40 -11.72
N VAL A 40 1.58 1.29 -12.28
CA VAL A 40 2.69 0.44 -11.82
C VAL A 40 3.92 1.28 -11.55
N LYS A 41 4.69 0.92 -10.56
CA LYS A 41 5.99 1.52 -10.29
C LYS A 41 6.92 0.50 -9.65
N THR A 42 8.16 0.44 -10.11
CA THR A 42 9.19 -0.38 -9.46
C THR A 42 9.59 0.22 -8.12
N CYS A 43 9.52 -0.55 -7.05
CA CYS A 43 10.04 -0.14 -5.75
C CYS A 43 11.59 -0.22 -5.71
N MET A 44 12.18 0.38 -4.68
CA MET A 44 13.64 0.33 -4.47
C MET A 44 14.14 -1.11 -4.33
N TRP A 45 13.41 -1.95 -3.60
CA TRP A 45 13.81 -3.32 -3.33
C TRP A 45 13.77 -4.21 -4.56
N LEU A 46 12.79 -4.05 -5.46
CA LEU A 46 12.78 -4.73 -6.75
C LEU A 46 14.05 -4.36 -7.54
N ARG A 47 14.39 -3.06 -7.59
CA ARG A 47 15.58 -2.58 -8.31
C ARG A 47 16.89 -3.11 -7.74
N ARG A 48 16.98 -3.27 -6.42
CA ARG A 48 18.14 -3.86 -5.74
C ARG A 48 18.19 -5.37 -5.99
N SER A 49 17.07 -6.05 -5.77
CA SER A 49 16.99 -7.49 -5.95
C SER A 49 17.31 -7.95 -7.37
N ILE A 50 16.83 -7.21 -8.40
CA ILE A 50 17.14 -7.55 -9.79
C ILE A 50 18.66 -7.44 -10.11
N LYS A 51 19.38 -6.59 -9.36
CA LYS A 51 20.84 -6.41 -9.44
C LYS A 51 21.63 -7.29 -8.48
N ASP A 52 20.96 -8.10 -7.68
CA ASP A 52 21.57 -8.88 -6.58
C ASP A 52 22.17 -8.03 -5.46
N GLU A 53 21.60 -6.85 -5.20
CA GLU A 53 22.09 -5.88 -4.21
C GLU A 53 21.27 -5.89 -2.90
N GLY A 54 20.35 -6.84 -2.70
CA GLY A 54 19.54 -7.03 -1.50
C GLY A 54 18.06 -7.25 -1.77
N GLU A 55 17.34 -7.69 -0.74
CA GLU A 55 15.96 -8.14 -0.82
C GLU A 55 15.00 -7.28 0.02
N CYS A 56 13.72 -7.32 -0.29
CA CYS A 56 12.66 -6.67 0.47
C CYS A 56 12.44 -7.39 1.82
N TYR A 57 12.03 -6.66 2.84
CA TYR A 57 11.64 -7.27 4.12
C TYR A 57 10.53 -8.35 3.96
N LYS A 58 9.67 -8.23 2.95
CA LYS A 58 8.67 -9.26 2.64
C LYS A 58 9.29 -10.58 2.15
N SER A 59 10.49 -10.55 1.58
CA SER A 59 11.25 -11.76 1.28
C SER A 59 11.66 -12.47 2.56
N VAL A 60 12.16 -11.71 3.53
CA VAL A 60 12.54 -12.24 4.85
C VAL A 60 11.32 -12.78 5.62
N PHE A 61 10.22 -12.00 5.65
CA PHE A 61 9.04 -12.36 6.43
C PHE A 61 8.18 -13.43 5.75
N TYR A 62 8.03 -13.38 4.43
CA TYR A 62 6.98 -14.17 3.75
C TYR A 62 7.50 -15.04 2.60
N GLY A 63 8.80 -15.07 2.36
CA GLY A 63 9.43 -15.93 1.35
C GLY A 63 9.32 -15.43 -0.10
N ILE A 64 8.79 -14.23 -0.35
CA ILE A 64 8.63 -13.74 -1.73
C ILE A 64 9.97 -13.46 -2.42
N THR A 65 9.99 -13.60 -3.74
CA THR A 65 11.12 -13.21 -4.58
C THR A 65 10.96 -11.74 -4.99
N SER A 66 11.77 -10.83 -4.41
CA SER A 66 11.57 -9.38 -4.53
C SER A 66 11.63 -8.85 -5.97
N HIS A 67 12.49 -9.39 -6.83
CA HIS A 67 12.58 -8.95 -8.23
C HIS A 67 11.43 -9.47 -9.11
N ARG A 68 10.62 -10.41 -8.60
CA ARG A 68 9.40 -10.91 -9.25
C ARG A 68 8.12 -10.26 -8.69
N CYS A 69 8.26 -9.18 -7.88
CA CYS A 69 7.13 -8.48 -7.27
C CYS A 69 6.65 -7.33 -8.16
N LEU A 70 5.42 -7.42 -8.66
CA LEU A 70 4.69 -6.36 -9.34
C LEU A 70 4.05 -5.43 -8.30
N GLN A 71 4.50 -4.18 -8.20
CA GLN A 71 3.87 -3.17 -7.34
C GLN A 71 2.93 -2.28 -8.15
N MET A 72 1.64 -2.36 -7.87
CA MET A 72 0.62 -1.67 -8.64
C MET A 72 -0.48 -1.05 -7.77
N THR A 73 -1.32 -0.24 -8.38
CA THR A 73 -2.59 0.22 -7.84
C THR A 73 -3.67 0.20 -8.93
N PRO A 74 -4.89 -0.28 -8.63
CA PRO A 74 -6.01 -0.21 -9.56
C PRO A 74 -6.64 1.19 -9.62
N THR A 75 -6.39 2.03 -8.62
CA THR A 75 -6.85 3.42 -8.60
C THR A 75 -5.89 4.31 -7.80
N LEU A 76 -5.69 5.53 -8.28
CA LEU A 76 -4.89 6.55 -7.59
C LEU A 76 -5.72 7.36 -6.59
N MET A 77 -7.04 7.21 -6.62
CA MET A 77 -7.96 7.87 -5.69
C MET A 77 -7.74 7.37 -4.26
N CYS A 78 -7.94 8.24 -3.30
CA CYS A 78 -7.91 7.91 -1.87
C CYS A 78 -8.84 8.85 -1.11
N ASN A 79 -9.50 8.34 -0.11
CA ASN A 79 -10.36 9.10 0.78
C ASN A 79 -9.64 9.64 2.03
N GLN A 80 -8.30 9.55 2.04
CA GLN A 80 -7.42 10.10 3.07
C GLN A 80 -6.27 10.90 2.45
N LYS A 81 -5.74 11.88 3.22
CA LYS A 81 -4.56 12.71 2.86
C LYS A 81 -3.45 12.57 3.91
N CYS A 82 -3.12 11.33 4.32
CA CYS A 82 -2.21 11.02 5.42
C CYS A 82 -0.89 11.81 5.39
N LEU A 83 -0.44 12.28 6.55
CA LEU A 83 0.80 13.06 6.70
C LEU A 83 2.04 12.31 6.17
N HIS A 84 2.11 11.01 6.45
CA HIS A 84 3.22 10.14 6.06
C HIS A 84 3.17 9.66 4.60
N CYS A 85 2.08 9.94 3.87
CA CYS A 85 1.93 9.47 2.50
C CYS A 85 2.98 10.09 1.58
N TRP A 86 3.73 9.26 0.85
CA TRP A 86 4.79 9.72 -0.06
C TRP A 86 4.28 10.33 -1.37
N ARG A 87 2.99 10.17 -1.69
CA ARG A 87 2.34 10.76 -2.87
C ARG A 87 1.98 12.25 -2.64
N PRO A 88 1.76 13.03 -3.71
CA PRO A 88 1.25 14.39 -3.61
C PRO A 88 -0.24 14.37 -3.24
N THR A 89 -0.56 14.44 -1.94
CA THR A 89 -1.95 14.49 -1.45
C THR A 89 -2.60 15.85 -1.65
N GLU A 90 -1.83 16.83 -2.06
CA GLU A 90 -2.22 18.20 -2.41
C GLU A 90 -2.82 18.29 -3.82
N VAL A 91 -2.61 17.27 -4.65
CA VAL A 91 -3.16 17.19 -6.01
C VAL A 91 -4.38 16.28 -5.99
N ASP A 92 -5.50 16.78 -6.44
CA ASP A 92 -6.70 15.99 -6.56
C ASP A 92 -6.57 15.01 -7.74
N VAL A 93 -7.02 13.78 -7.51
CA VAL A 93 -7.03 12.73 -8.52
C VAL A 93 -8.38 12.77 -9.22
N PRO A 94 -8.43 13.00 -10.53
CA PRO A 94 -9.70 13.06 -11.25
C PRO A 94 -10.40 11.69 -11.23
N MET A 95 -11.74 11.71 -11.15
CA MET A 95 -12.54 10.51 -11.31
C MET A 95 -12.30 9.92 -12.71
N PRO A 96 -12.09 8.61 -12.84
CA PRO A 96 -11.96 7.99 -14.15
C PRO A 96 -13.30 8.00 -14.90
N VAL A 97 -13.22 8.22 -16.20
CA VAL A 97 -14.39 8.07 -17.12
C VAL A 97 -14.60 6.59 -17.39
N GLY A 98 -15.20 5.87 -16.44
CA GLY A 98 -15.37 4.41 -16.46
C GLY A 98 -14.14 3.64 -15.95
N TRP A 99 -14.37 2.37 -15.66
CA TRP A 99 -13.38 1.47 -15.10
C TRP A 99 -12.90 0.46 -16.17
N ASP A 100 -11.60 0.20 -16.19
CA ASP A 100 -11.02 -0.89 -16.98
C ASP A 100 -11.37 -2.23 -16.32
N SER A 101 -11.52 -3.28 -17.11
CA SER A 101 -11.77 -4.62 -16.58
C SER A 101 -10.54 -5.18 -15.85
N PRO A 102 -10.73 -6.09 -14.87
CA PRO A 102 -9.64 -6.78 -14.20
C PRO A 102 -8.61 -7.39 -15.14
N VAL A 103 -9.05 -8.07 -16.20
CA VAL A 103 -8.18 -8.69 -17.22
C VAL A 103 -7.30 -7.65 -17.91
N GLU A 104 -7.88 -6.50 -18.32
CA GLU A 104 -7.12 -5.41 -18.93
C GLU A 104 -6.09 -4.81 -17.97
N ILE A 105 -6.46 -4.67 -16.68
CA ILE A 105 -5.56 -4.13 -15.64
C ILE A 105 -4.39 -5.09 -15.41
N VAL A 106 -4.62 -6.40 -15.30
CA VAL A 106 -3.56 -7.39 -15.09
C VAL A 106 -2.59 -7.38 -16.26
N GLY A 107 -3.09 -7.53 -17.49
CA GLY A 107 -2.25 -7.54 -18.69
C GLY A 107 -1.41 -6.28 -18.86
N SER A 108 -2.06 -5.09 -18.72
CA SER A 108 -1.35 -3.80 -18.85
C SER A 108 -0.37 -3.53 -17.69
N SER A 109 -0.62 -4.08 -16.50
CA SER A 109 0.30 -3.96 -15.35
C SER A 109 1.56 -4.79 -15.56
N ILE A 110 1.43 -6.03 -16.05
CA ILE A 110 2.58 -6.89 -16.37
C ILE A 110 3.42 -6.25 -17.48
N GLU A 111 2.79 -5.75 -18.54
CA GLU A 111 3.48 -5.05 -19.63
C GLU A 111 4.19 -3.79 -19.14
N SER A 112 3.55 -3.01 -18.26
CA SER A 112 4.14 -1.82 -17.64
C SER A 112 5.36 -2.16 -16.80
N GLN A 113 5.34 -3.24 -16.01
CA GLN A 113 6.51 -3.68 -15.26
C GLN A 113 7.66 -4.07 -16.19
N ARG A 114 7.40 -4.87 -17.22
CA ARG A 114 8.42 -5.26 -18.23
C ARG A 114 9.09 -4.04 -18.86
N LYS A 115 8.31 -3.01 -19.20
CA LYS A 115 8.84 -1.72 -19.70
C LYS A 115 9.72 -1.02 -18.66
N LEU A 116 9.28 -0.96 -17.38
CA LEU A 116 10.03 -0.30 -16.32
C LEU A 116 11.35 -0.98 -15.97
N ILE A 117 11.47 -2.30 -16.18
CA ILE A 117 12.70 -3.05 -15.88
C ILE A 117 13.55 -3.33 -17.13
N SER A 118 13.12 -2.94 -18.33
CA SER A 118 13.86 -3.18 -19.58
C SER A 118 15.30 -2.66 -19.56
N GLY A 119 15.52 -1.49 -18.91
CA GLY A 119 16.85 -0.89 -18.80
C GLY A 119 17.84 -1.66 -17.90
N PHE A 120 17.39 -2.66 -17.13
CA PHE A 120 18.27 -3.47 -16.30
C PHE A 120 18.94 -4.63 -17.06
N GLY A 121 18.49 -4.97 -18.27
CA GLY A 121 19.01 -6.11 -19.06
C GLY A 121 20.51 -6.07 -19.34
N GLY A 122 21.14 -4.89 -19.37
CA GLY A 122 22.58 -4.72 -19.56
C GLY A 122 23.38 -4.55 -18.26
N SER A 123 22.74 -4.48 -17.09
CA SER A 123 23.39 -4.15 -15.79
C SER A 123 23.06 -5.10 -14.66
N ALA A 124 22.14 -6.04 -14.85
CA ALA A 124 21.73 -7.04 -13.89
C ALA A 124 22.17 -8.45 -14.33
N PRO A 125 22.31 -9.42 -13.41
CA PRO A 125 22.45 -10.83 -13.76
C PRO A 125 21.30 -11.27 -14.68
N LEU A 126 21.64 -11.90 -15.80
CA LEU A 126 20.68 -12.21 -16.88
C LEU A 126 19.48 -13.03 -16.38
N GLU A 127 19.71 -14.01 -15.51
CA GLU A 127 18.65 -14.86 -14.99
C GLU A 127 17.68 -14.05 -14.09
N ARG A 128 18.18 -13.22 -13.19
CA ARG A 128 17.34 -12.35 -12.36
C ARG A 128 16.53 -11.35 -13.21
N TRP A 129 17.13 -10.82 -14.27
CA TRP A 129 16.40 -9.95 -15.18
C TRP A 129 15.30 -10.70 -15.94
N LYS A 130 15.56 -11.92 -16.42
CA LYS A 130 14.55 -12.78 -17.04
C LYS A 130 13.40 -13.08 -16.07
N GLU A 131 13.72 -13.50 -14.84
CA GLU A 131 12.74 -13.76 -13.80
C GLU A 131 11.90 -12.52 -13.47
N GLY A 132 12.49 -11.31 -13.41
CA GLY A 132 11.79 -10.06 -13.20
C GLY A 132 10.77 -9.73 -14.31
N ASN A 133 10.99 -10.24 -15.53
CA ASN A 133 10.03 -10.12 -16.65
C ASN A 133 8.86 -11.11 -16.56
N ASP A 134 8.93 -12.07 -15.61
CA ASP A 134 7.86 -13.01 -15.27
C ASP A 134 7.48 -12.83 -13.79
N PRO A 135 6.72 -11.78 -13.42
CA PRO A 135 6.33 -11.53 -12.05
C PRO A 135 5.44 -12.66 -11.52
N LYS A 136 5.60 -12.99 -10.23
CA LYS A 136 4.83 -14.02 -9.52
C LYS A 136 4.13 -13.52 -8.26
N HIS A 137 4.44 -12.31 -7.85
CA HIS A 137 3.83 -11.68 -6.69
C HIS A 137 3.26 -10.33 -7.11
N VAL A 138 2.06 -10.00 -6.65
CA VAL A 138 1.49 -8.67 -6.85
C VAL A 138 1.24 -7.98 -5.51
N ALA A 139 1.77 -6.77 -5.37
CA ALA A 139 1.47 -5.89 -4.24
C ALA A 139 0.53 -4.76 -4.69
N ILE A 140 -0.76 -4.92 -4.42
CA ILE A 140 -1.80 -3.91 -4.66
C ILE A 140 -1.76 -2.90 -3.51
N SER A 141 -0.75 -2.00 -3.56
CA SER A 141 -0.36 -1.17 -2.43
C SER A 141 0.39 0.10 -2.83
N LEU A 142 0.46 0.40 -4.13
CA LEU A 142 1.37 1.43 -4.63
C LEU A 142 0.96 2.84 -4.22
N SER A 143 -0.30 3.19 -4.42
CA SER A 143 -0.84 4.54 -4.18
C SER A 143 -2.36 4.50 -4.22
N GLY A 144 -3.03 5.53 -3.66
CA GLY A 144 -4.47 5.53 -3.57
C GLY A 144 -4.99 4.55 -2.51
N GLU A 145 -6.28 4.27 -2.55
CA GLU A 145 -6.95 3.26 -1.73
C GLU A 145 -7.58 2.20 -2.64
N PRO A 146 -7.02 0.98 -2.67
CA PRO A 146 -7.48 -0.05 -3.60
C PRO A 146 -8.97 -0.41 -3.45
N THR A 147 -9.52 -0.34 -2.23
CA THR A 147 -10.92 -0.70 -1.96
C THR A 147 -11.93 0.29 -2.55
N LEU A 148 -11.49 1.44 -3.07
CA LEU A 148 -12.31 2.35 -3.85
C LEU A 148 -12.50 1.89 -5.31
N PHE A 149 -11.74 0.89 -5.77
CA PHE A 149 -11.96 0.26 -7.07
C PHE A 149 -13.11 -0.76 -6.97
N PRO A 150 -14.22 -0.58 -7.70
CA PRO A 150 -15.43 -1.38 -7.51
C PRO A 150 -15.25 -2.87 -7.85
N HIS A 151 -14.29 -3.19 -8.72
CA HIS A 151 -13.97 -4.57 -9.15
C HIS A 151 -12.71 -5.14 -8.50
N LEU A 152 -12.36 -4.69 -7.27
CA LEU A 152 -11.13 -5.14 -6.61
C LEU A 152 -11.13 -6.65 -6.32
N HIS A 153 -12.29 -7.22 -5.96
CA HIS A 153 -12.39 -8.66 -5.71
C HIS A 153 -12.12 -9.47 -6.98
N GLU A 154 -12.70 -9.08 -8.11
CA GLU A 154 -12.47 -9.70 -9.41
C GLU A 154 -10.99 -9.53 -9.85
N LEU A 155 -10.38 -8.38 -9.56
CA LEU A 155 -8.97 -8.14 -9.85
C LEU A 155 -8.04 -9.05 -9.03
N VAL A 156 -8.36 -9.27 -7.76
CA VAL A 156 -7.61 -10.20 -6.90
C VAL A 156 -7.74 -11.62 -7.43
N ASP A 157 -8.93 -12.03 -7.85
CA ASP A 157 -9.19 -13.36 -8.40
C ASP A 157 -8.49 -13.56 -9.74
N GLU A 158 -8.53 -12.58 -10.64
CA GLU A 158 -7.81 -12.61 -11.92
C GLU A 158 -6.29 -12.79 -11.72
N PHE A 159 -5.67 -12.09 -10.75
CA PHE A 159 -4.27 -12.31 -10.41
C PHE A 159 -4.01 -13.72 -9.87
N LYS A 160 -4.92 -14.28 -9.06
CA LYS A 160 -4.80 -15.65 -8.53
C LYS A 160 -4.93 -16.69 -9.65
N GLU A 161 -5.83 -16.49 -10.61
CA GLU A 161 -5.98 -17.37 -11.78
C GLU A 161 -4.73 -17.40 -12.66
N GLN A 162 -3.91 -16.34 -12.61
CA GLN A 162 -2.60 -16.27 -13.26
C GLN A 162 -1.42 -16.68 -12.35
N ASP A 163 -1.69 -17.44 -11.28
CA ASP A 163 -0.70 -17.96 -10.32
C ASP A 163 0.11 -16.88 -9.57
N PHE A 164 -0.46 -15.69 -9.34
CA PHE A 164 0.19 -14.68 -8.52
C PHE A 164 -0.12 -14.86 -7.04
N THR A 165 0.92 -14.75 -6.20
CA THR A 165 0.71 -14.47 -4.76
C THR A 165 0.25 -13.03 -4.60
N THR A 166 -0.95 -12.82 -4.06
CA THR A 166 -1.61 -11.51 -4.02
C THR A 166 -1.50 -10.85 -2.62
N PHE A 167 -1.05 -9.61 -2.59
CA PHE A 167 -0.98 -8.76 -1.39
C PHE A 167 -1.85 -7.52 -1.60
N VAL A 168 -2.88 -7.32 -0.78
CA VAL A 168 -3.69 -6.10 -0.81
C VAL A 168 -3.42 -5.30 0.46
N VAL A 169 -3.12 -4.01 0.32
CA VAL A 169 -2.96 -3.09 1.45
C VAL A 169 -4.03 -2.01 1.38
N SER A 170 -4.91 -2.01 2.35
CA SER A 170 -6.03 -1.07 2.46
C SER A 170 -5.90 -0.20 3.71
N ASN A 171 -6.51 0.98 3.68
CA ASN A 171 -6.69 1.84 4.85
C ASN A 171 -7.93 1.44 5.69
N GLY A 172 -8.65 0.38 5.30
CA GLY A 172 -9.77 -0.17 6.04
C GLY A 172 -11.07 0.66 6.01
N THR A 173 -11.16 1.68 5.14
CA THR A 173 -12.30 2.62 5.16
C THR A 173 -13.51 2.15 4.35
N VAL A 174 -13.42 1.01 3.64
CA VAL A 174 -14.51 0.42 2.84
C VAL A 174 -14.77 -1.02 3.30
N PRO A 175 -15.46 -1.20 4.45
CA PRO A 175 -15.64 -2.52 5.06
C PRO A 175 -16.34 -3.52 4.14
N GLU A 176 -17.25 -3.07 3.28
CA GLU A 176 -17.96 -3.94 2.33
C GLU A 176 -16.99 -4.58 1.31
N MET A 177 -15.96 -3.84 0.88
CA MET A 177 -14.93 -4.39 0.00
C MET A 177 -13.93 -5.26 0.78
N MET A 178 -13.56 -4.86 2.01
CA MET A 178 -12.73 -5.68 2.89
C MET A 178 -13.36 -7.07 3.12
N ALA A 179 -14.68 -7.14 3.26
CA ALA A 179 -15.39 -8.40 3.41
C ALA A 179 -15.32 -9.30 2.16
N LYS A 180 -15.34 -8.69 0.97
CA LYS A 180 -15.40 -9.42 -0.31
C LYS A 180 -14.06 -9.99 -0.78
N ILE A 181 -12.95 -9.28 -0.56
CA ILE A 181 -11.65 -9.65 -1.12
C ILE A 181 -10.96 -10.76 -0.31
N ASN A 182 -10.33 -11.72 -0.99
CA ASN A 182 -9.56 -12.81 -0.39
C ASN A 182 -8.20 -12.97 -1.08
N PRO A 183 -7.28 -11.99 -0.92
CA PRO A 183 -5.91 -12.14 -1.41
C PRO A 183 -5.15 -13.22 -0.62
N ALA A 184 -3.96 -13.63 -1.06
CA ALA A 184 -3.10 -14.50 -0.25
C ALA A 184 -2.74 -13.85 1.10
N GLN A 185 -2.61 -12.51 1.13
CA GLN A 185 -2.40 -11.75 2.36
C GLN A 185 -3.09 -10.38 2.29
N LEU A 186 -3.96 -10.12 3.28
CA LEU A 186 -4.70 -8.87 3.41
C LEU A 186 -4.10 -8.00 4.52
N TYR A 187 -3.68 -6.81 4.15
CA TYR A 187 -3.20 -5.79 5.10
C TYR A 187 -4.26 -4.74 5.35
N MET A 188 -4.36 -4.34 6.59
CA MET A 188 -5.08 -3.14 6.99
C MET A 188 -4.13 -2.19 7.73
N SER A 189 -4.06 -0.95 7.27
CA SER A 189 -3.30 0.11 7.95
C SER A 189 -4.08 0.63 9.16
N LEU A 190 -3.42 0.70 10.32
CA LEU A 190 -3.94 1.24 11.56
C LEU A 190 -2.92 2.25 12.11
N ASP A 191 -2.94 3.47 11.59
CA ASP A 191 -1.90 4.47 11.85
C ASP A 191 -2.26 5.44 13.01
N ALA A 192 -3.24 5.07 13.85
CA ALA A 192 -3.66 5.84 15.01
C ALA A 192 -4.27 4.95 16.11
N PRO A 193 -4.04 5.27 17.41
CA PRO A 193 -4.61 4.54 18.55
C PRO A 193 -6.04 4.95 18.88
N ASP A 194 -6.50 6.10 18.36
CA ASP A 194 -7.81 6.70 18.64
C ASP A 194 -8.28 7.60 17.48
N ARG A 195 -9.55 8.02 17.54
CA ARG A 195 -10.19 8.89 16.54
C ARG A 195 -9.48 10.23 16.37
N GLU A 196 -9.10 10.89 17.46
CA GLU A 196 -8.49 12.23 17.41
C GLU A 196 -7.14 12.17 16.67
N THR A 197 -6.30 11.20 17.01
CA THR A 197 -5.03 10.94 16.35
C THR A 197 -5.24 10.54 14.89
N TYR A 198 -6.25 9.71 14.60
CA TYR A 198 -6.60 9.34 13.23
C TYR A 198 -6.93 10.54 12.34
N GLU A 199 -7.77 11.44 12.85
CA GLU A 199 -8.16 12.65 12.11
C GLU A 199 -6.95 13.56 11.84
N LYS A 200 -6.00 13.64 12.79
CA LYS A 200 -4.75 14.41 12.64
C LYS A 200 -3.75 13.77 11.69
N VAL A 201 -3.60 12.46 11.71
CA VAL A 201 -2.58 11.71 10.95
C VAL A 201 -3.06 11.38 9.55
N CYS A 202 -4.28 10.88 9.43
CA CYS A 202 -4.82 10.35 8.18
C CYS A 202 -5.61 11.38 7.38
N LEU A 203 -6.04 12.49 7.99
CA LEU A 203 -6.78 13.58 7.35
C LEU A 203 -7.90 13.04 6.45
N PRO A 204 -8.89 12.31 7.03
CA PRO A 204 -9.97 11.69 6.28
C PRO A 204 -10.89 12.75 5.64
N ASN A 205 -11.46 12.44 4.48
CA ASN A 205 -12.45 13.30 3.85
C ASN A 205 -13.85 13.24 4.50
N SER A 206 -14.04 12.33 5.47
CA SER A 206 -15.28 12.19 6.25
C SER A 206 -14.99 11.65 7.65
N PRO A 207 -15.62 12.18 8.71
CA PRO A 207 -15.47 11.66 10.07
C PRO A 207 -16.03 10.24 10.25
N LYS A 208 -16.89 9.77 9.34
CA LYS A 208 -17.46 8.42 9.37
C LYS A 208 -16.43 7.33 9.07
N LEU A 209 -15.28 7.69 8.48
CA LEU A 209 -14.27 6.70 8.08
C LEU A 209 -13.65 6.00 9.29
N TRP A 210 -13.59 6.63 10.46
CA TRP A 210 -13.16 5.96 11.68
C TRP A 210 -14.08 4.79 12.06
N ASP A 211 -15.40 5.01 11.99
CA ASP A 211 -16.38 3.95 12.29
C ASP A 211 -16.30 2.80 11.28
N ASN A 212 -15.97 3.11 10.03
CA ASN A 212 -15.71 2.10 9.00
C ASN A 212 -14.44 1.30 9.30
N ILE A 213 -13.37 1.94 9.81
CA ILE A 213 -12.14 1.25 10.26
C ILE A 213 -12.47 0.25 11.35
N LEU A 214 -13.27 0.62 12.36
CA LEU A 214 -13.68 -0.29 13.42
C LEU A 214 -14.45 -1.50 12.88
N LYS A 215 -15.39 -1.30 11.95
CA LYS A 215 -16.09 -2.42 11.26
C LYS A 215 -15.13 -3.30 10.46
N SER A 216 -14.13 -2.71 9.81
CA SER A 216 -13.13 -3.48 9.05
C SER A 216 -12.23 -4.32 9.98
N LEU A 217 -11.92 -3.85 11.20
CA LEU A 217 -11.24 -4.66 12.21
C LEU A 217 -12.06 -5.90 12.59
N GLU A 218 -13.37 -5.73 12.80
CA GLU A 218 -14.27 -6.87 13.08
C GLU A 218 -14.32 -7.87 11.92
N ILE A 219 -14.33 -7.37 10.67
CA ILE A 219 -14.31 -8.20 9.46
C ILE A 219 -13.01 -9.00 9.38
N LEU A 220 -11.84 -8.40 9.69
CA LEU A 220 -10.56 -9.11 9.63
C LEU A 220 -10.54 -10.37 10.49
N LYS A 221 -11.17 -10.35 11.66
CA LYS A 221 -11.26 -11.50 12.56
C LYS A 221 -11.90 -12.75 11.91
N SER A 222 -12.83 -12.54 10.98
CA SER A 222 -13.57 -13.62 10.30
C SER A 222 -12.97 -14.03 8.96
N LYS A 223 -11.85 -13.44 8.55
CA LYS A 223 -11.20 -13.76 7.26
C LYS A 223 -10.45 -15.08 7.34
N GLU A 224 -10.61 -15.90 6.29
CA GLU A 224 -9.82 -17.13 6.13
C GLU A 224 -8.43 -16.84 5.52
N THR A 225 -8.29 -15.71 4.85
CA THR A 225 -7.01 -15.26 4.28
C THR A 225 -6.10 -14.74 5.38
N ARG A 226 -4.79 -14.84 5.19
CA ARG A 226 -3.81 -14.30 6.13
C ARG A 226 -3.99 -12.79 6.31
N THR A 227 -4.09 -12.36 7.55
CA THR A 227 -4.37 -10.96 7.91
C THR A 227 -3.17 -10.30 8.59
N VAL A 228 -2.93 -9.04 8.24
CA VAL A 228 -1.85 -8.22 8.80
C VAL A 228 -2.38 -6.85 9.16
N ILE A 229 -2.22 -6.44 10.41
CA ILE A 229 -2.32 -5.03 10.78
C ILE A 229 -0.96 -4.37 10.56
N ARG A 230 -0.94 -3.25 9.82
CA ARG A 230 0.27 -2.45 9.63
C ARG A 230 0.15 -1.13 10.35
N ILE A 231 1.13 -0.80 11.15
CA ILE A 231 1.26 0.48 11.85
C ILE A 231 2.45 1.23 11.25
N THR A 232 2.22 2.47 10.79
CA THR A 232 3.30 3.36 10.36
C THR A 232 3.55 4.39 11.47
N LEU A 233 4.61 4.19 12.23
CA LEU A 233 4.98 5.06 13.34
C LEU A 233 5.64 6.36 12.87
N ILE A 234 5.14 7.48 13.40
CA ILE A 234 5.65 8.83 13.19
C ILE A 234 6.01 9.41 14.56
N LYS A 235 7.29 9.61 14.80
CA LYS A 235 7.78 10.13 16.09
C LYS A 235 7.17 11.50 16.41
N GLY A 236 6.65 11.63 17.63
CA GLY A 236 5.98 12.84 18.10
C GLY A 236 4.58 13.07 17.55
N VAL A 237 4.02 12.12 16.76
CA VAL A 237 2.70 12.28 16.12
C VAL A 237 1.74 11.14 16.47
N ASN A 238 2.14 9.88 16.32
CA ASN A 238 1.31 8.71 16.62
C ASN A 238 2.07 7.57 17.34
N MET A 239 3.35 7.79 17.67
CA MET A 239 4.20 6.80 18.35
C MET A 239 4.04 6.93 19.88
N PHE A 240 2.83 6.63 20.37
CA PHE A 240 2.46 6.66 21.78
C PHE A 240 1.25 5.74 22.02
N TYR A 241 0.94 5.44 23.28
CA TYR A 241 -0.21 4.62 23.71
C TYR A 241 -0.29 3.24 23.05
N PRO A 242 0.75 2.39 23.14
CA PRO A 242 0.73 1.03 22.56
C PRO A 242 -0.43 0.19 23.10
N GLU A 243 -0.89 0.42 24.33
CA GLU A 243 -2.07 -0.21 24.94
C GLU A 243 -3.38 0.13 24.20
N ALA A 244 -3.51 1.35 23.68
CA ALA A 244 -4.68 1.76 22.92
C ALA A 244 -4.68 1.12 21.52
N TYR A 245 -3.53 1.05 20.84
CA TYR A 245 -3.37 0.24 19.63
C TYR A 245 -3.72 -1.22 19.89
N ALA A 246 -3.21 -1.80 20.99
CA ALA A 246 -3.51 -3.18 21.36
C ALA A 246 -5.00 -3.43 21.53
N SER A 247 -5.72 -2.49 22.12
CA SER A 247 -7.17 -2.59 22.30
C SER A 247 -7.93 -2.68 20.98
N LEU A 248 -7.51 -1.91 19.97
CA LEU A 248 -8.07 -1.97 18.62
C LEU A 248 -7.67 -3.26 17.88
N ILE A 249 -6.40 -3.67 17.99
CA ILE A 249 -5.88 -4.86 17.32
C ILE A 249 -6.53 -6.14 17.85
N LYS A 250 -6.88 -6.18 19.14
CA LYS A 250 -7.63 -7.30 19.75
C LYS A 250 -9.00 -7.55 19.09
N ILE A 251 -9.61 -6.55 18.47
CA ILE A 251 -10.87 -6.72 17.72
C ILE A 251 -10.62 -7.57 16.48
N ALA A 252 -9.50 -7.36 15.78
CA ALA A 252 -9.19 -8.02 14.53
C ALA A 252 -8.51 -9.39 14.69
N GLU A 253 -7.83 -9.64 15.81
CA GLU A 253 -7.04 -10.85 16.07
C GLU A 253 -6.14 -11.27 14.88
N PRO A 254 -5.34 -10.37 14.27
CA PRO A 254 -4.64 -10.66 13.04
C PRO A 254 -3.58 -11.76 13.21
N ASP A 255 -3.18 -12.39 12.10
CA ASP A 255 -2.06 -13.37 12.11
C ASP A 255 -0.73 -12.67 12.42
N TYR A 256 -0.54 -11.48 11.84
CA TYR A 256 0.68 -10.69 12.00
C TYR A 256 0.38 -9.21 12.23
N ILE A 257 1.35 -8.55 12.88
CA ILE A 257 1.39 -7.09 13.00
C ILE A 257 2.73 -6.61 12.48
N GLU A 258 2.73 -5.76 11.44
CA GLU A 258 3.93 -5.07 10.95
C GLU A 258 4.00 -3.67 11.58
N VAL A 259 4.91 -3.46 12.49
CA VAL A 259 5.22 -2.13 13.04
C VAL A 259 6.38 -1.54 12.28
N LYS A 260 6.17 -0.40 11.65
CA LYS A 260 7.11 0.16 10.68
C LYS A 260 7.34 1.64 10.92
N ALA A 261 8.61 2.09 10.77
CA ALA A 261 8.92 3.50 10.77
C ALA A 261 8.31 4.23 9.56
N TYR A 262 7.79 5.42 9.78
CA TYR A 262 7.66 6.43 8.74
C TYR A 262 9.01 6.62 8.05
N MET A 263 8.98 6.70 6.71
CA MET A 263 10.16 6.98 5.91
C MET A 263 10.04 8.38 5.28
N HIS A 264 11.00 9.25 5.54
CA HIS A 264 11.03 10.63 5.03
C HIS A 264 11.32 10.67 3.53
N LEU A 265 10.30 10.31 2.72
CA LEU A 265 10.37 10.11 1.27
C LEU A 265 9.27 10.88 0.53
N GLY A 266 9.54 11.19 -0.74
CA GLY A 266 8.54 11.79 -1.63
C GLY A 266 7.97 13.10 -1.08
N PHE A 267 6.67 13.26 -1.21
CA PHE A 267 5.95 14.47 -0.78
C PHE A 267 5.72 14.55 0.73
N SER A 268 5.82 13.44 1.46
CA SER A 268 5.71 13.47 2.93
C SER A 268 6.75 14.40 3.57
N ARG A 269 7.90 14.60 2.89
CA ARG A 269 8.96 15.54 3.31
C ARG A 269 8.52 17.00 3.39
N LYS A 270 7.38 17.35 2.76
CA LYS A 270 6.79 18.70 2.85
C LYS A 270 5.87 18.85 4.07
N ARG A 271 5.42 17.73 4.65
CA ARG A 271 4.44 17.68 5.74
C ARG A 271 5.06 17.29 7.08
N LEU A 272 6.12 16.52 7.05
CA LEU A 272 6.80 16.01 8.24
C LEU A 272 8.30 16.29 8.15
N PRO A 273 8.94 16.66 9.26
CA PRO A 273 10.39 16.83 9.32
C PRO A 273 11.09 15.46 9.32
N ARG A 274 12.39 15.45 9.08
CA ARG A 274 13.19 14.21 9.04
C ARG A 274 13.25 13.53 10.41
N GLU A 275 13.25 14.30 11.46
CA GLU A 275 13.31 13.87 12.86
C GLU A 275 12.04 13.11 13.29
N ALA A 276 10.93 13.26 12.54
CA ALA A 276 9.72 12.47 12.74
C ALA A 276 9.87 11.00 12.29
N MET A 277 10.99 10.65 11.65
CA MET A 277 11.30 9.28 11.25
C MET A 277 11.94 8.52 12.42
N PRO A 278 11.27 7.51 13.03
CA PRO A 278 11.84 6.73 14.12
C PRO A 278 13.09 5.95 13.69
N SER A 279 14.02 5.70 14.62
CA SER A 279 15.08 4.72 14.43
C SER A 279 14.51 3.29 14.45
N HIS A 280 15.34 2.30 14.12
CA HIS A 280 14.91 0.90 14.24
C HIS A 280 14.71 0.50 15.71
N ASP A 281 15.60 0.94 16.59
CA ASP A 281 15.50 0.67 18.03
C ASP A 281 14.21 1.24 18.63
N GLU A 282 13.83 2.48 18.27
CA GLU A 282 12.57 3.08 18.70
C GLU A 282 11.34 2.30 18.20
N VAL A 283 11.41 1.75 16.97
CA VAL A 283 10.35 0.87 16.44
C VAL A 283 10.31 -0.45 17.21
N MET A 284 11.47 -1.01 17.54
CA MET A 284 11.59 -2.24 18.32
C MET A 284 11.00 -2.06 19.73
N GLU A 285 11.41 -1.02 20.46
CA GLU A 285 10.88 -0.70 21.79
C GLU A 285 9.36 -0.56 21.80
N PHE A 286 8.80 0.18 20.83
CA PHE A 286 7.35 0.29 20.70
C PHE A 286 6.69 -1.05 20.39
N SER A 287 7.31 -1.87 19.55
CA SER A 287 6.80 -3.18 19.15
C SER A 287 6.79 -4.16 20.31
N GLU A 288 7.84 -4.18 21.14
CA GLU A 288 7.92 -5.02 22.35
C GLU A 288 6.83 -4.64 23.37
N GLU A 289 6.60 -3.33 23.56
CA GLU A 289 5.56 -2.88 24.47
C GLU A 289 4.16 -3.22 23.93
N LEU A 290 3.92 -3.01 22.65
CA LEU A 290 2.67 -3.44 21.98
C LEU A 290 2.45 -4.95 22.12
N ALA A 291 3.49 -5.74 21.91
CA ALA A 291 3.44 -7.20 22.00
C ALA A 291 3.04 -7.67 23.42
N LYS A 292 3.56 -7.04 24.48
CA LYS A 292 3.17 -7.34 25.88
C LYS A 292 1.66 -7.14 26.10
N HIS A 293 1.10 -6.03 25.62
CA HIS A 293 -0.34 -5.75 25.75
C HIS A 293 -1.23 -6.71 24.96
N LEU A 294 -0.70 -7.30 23.88
CA LEU A 294 -1.44 -8.23 23.01
C LEU A 294 -1.26 -9.69 23.37
N GLY A 295 -0.18 -10.04 24.06
CA GLY A 295 0.27 -11.44 24.22
C GLY A 295 0.88 -12.00 22.92
N TYR A 296 1.37 -11.13 22.05
CA TYR A 296 2.14 -11.47 20.85
C TYR A 296 3.63 -11.48 21.18
N LYS A 297 4.44 -11.95 20.24
CA LYS A 297 5.91 -11.99 20.35
C LYS A 297 6.53 -11.37 19.11
N VAL A 298 7.74 -10.83 19.25
CA VAL A 298 8.56 -10.46 18.10
C VAL A 298 8.93 -11.73 17.35
N ALA A 299 8.51 -11.82 16.10
CA ALA A 299 8.76 -12.98 15.23
C ALA A 299 9.96 -12.77 14.30
N SER A 300 10.17 -11.54 13.84
CA SER A 300 11.29 -11.15 12.98
C SER A 300 11.39 -9.62 12.89
N ASP A 301 12.53 -9.13 12.43
CA ASP A 301 12.71 -7.71 12.11
C ASP A 301 13.64 -7.53 10.92
N VAL A 302 13.61 -6.33 10.32
CA VAL A 302 14.55 -5.93 9.26
C VAL A 302 14.97 -4.49 9.49
N GLU A 303 16.15 -4.31 10.06
CA GLU A 303 16.71 -3.01 10.47
C GLU A 303 16.77 -2.00 9.31
N VAL A 304 17.28 -2.38 8.14
CA VAL A 304 17.39 -1.50 6.97
C VAL A 304 16.04 -1.00 6.47
N SER A 305 14.95 -1.70 6.75
CA SER A 305 13.57 -1.33 6.44
C SER A 305 12.84 -0.72 7.64
N ARG A 306 13.47 -0.71 8.82
CA ARG A 306 12.90 -0.27 10.10
C ARG A 306 11.51 -0.83 10.32
N VAL A 307 11.41 -2.15 10.24
CA VAL A 307 10.16 -2.88 10.41
C VAL A 307 10.35 -4.05 11.34
N VAL A 308 9.39 -4.23 12.25
CA VAL A 308 9.29 -5.34 13.18
C VAL A 308 8.01 -6.11 12.90
N LEU A 309 8.08 -7.43 12.89
CA LEU A 309 6.96 -8.32 12.71
C LEU A 309 6.60 -8.98 14.05
N LEU A 310 5.34 -8.89 14.44
CA LEU A 310 4.80 -9.59 15.60
C LEU A 310 3.86 -10.71 15.15
N SER A 311 3.87 -11.83 15.85
CA SER A 311 2.92 -12.94 15.72
C SER A 311 2.53 -13.52 17.08
N LYS A 312 1.46 -14.31 17.12
CA LYS A 312 0.95 -14.91 18.38
C LYS A 312 1.96 -15.85 19.02
N ASP A 313 2.66 -16.62 18.24
CA ASP A 313 3.60 -17.65 18.69
C ASP A 313 5.09 -17.24 18.58
N GLY A 314 5.38 -16.12 17.93
CA GLY A 314 6.75 -15.69 17.62
C GLY A 314 7.33 -16.36 16.38
N CYS A 315 6.51 -17.02 15.58
CA CYS A 315 6.93 -17.72 14.36
C CYS A 315 6.47 -16.98 13.09
N VAL A 316 7.19 -17.21 12.01
CA VAL A 316 6.84 -16.72 10.67
C VAL A 316 6.59 -17.93 9.77
N THR A 317 5.45 -17.92 9.08
CA THR A 317 5.15 -18.92 8.04
C THR A 317 5.27 -18.25 6.67
N HIS A 318 6.09 -18.82 5.81
CA HIS A 318 6.22 -18.33 4.44
C HIS A 318 4.93 -18.58 3.64
N LEU A 319 4.66 -17.73 2.64
CA LEU A 319 3.53 -17.87 1.72
C LEU A 319 3.90 -18.69 0.48
N VAL A 320 5.18 -18.75 0.19
CA VAL A 320 5.76 -19.41 -0.99
C VAL A 320 7.08 -20.09 -0.61
#